data_fed0e9a682630e1500b190a13eff2ba7
#
_entry.id   fed0e9a682630e1500b190a13eff2ba7
#
_cell.length_a   1.000
_cell.length_b   1.000
_cell.length_c   1.000
_cell.angle_alpha   90.00
_cell.angle_beta   90.00
_cell.angle_gamma   90.00
#
_symmetry.space_group_name_H-M   'P 1'
#
loop_
_entity.id
_entity.type
_entity.pdbx_description
1 polymer ?
#
loop_
_entity_poly.entity_id
_entity_poly.type
_entity_poly.pdbx_seq_one_letter_code
_entity_poly.pdbx_strand_id
1 'polypeptide(L)'
;MPCKEAKARKLLKQNKAIIVKHDPFTIQLTFECENQTQEVSLGIDAGIKYVGISATTEKQVLYEADVELRNDIVDKLSSRREARRTRRNRLRYRPARFNNRVRSKHKGWLAPSVEQKINSHIQAIKRLHQILPISKIVVETAQFDIQKIQNPDIEGEQYQQGNQLGFWNVREYVLFRDEHKCQYCKGKSKDNRLNVHHIESRKTGGSAPNNLITLCETCHNDYHQGKIQLNIKRGKSFRDATFMGIMRKILLLRLRDIYPNVQETFGYITKNTRIENSLPKEHYVDARCISGHSLAKPLGYYLYQKCVKRQNRKMTKDKFIKGGIKKNNQLVGDIFGFRLFDTVEYKKERYFVFGKRKSGFLDIRTLDGEKVNNGSISYKKLNLIQKNNNILTERRLPISLQP
;
A
#
# COMPACT_ATOMS: atom_id res chain seq x y z
N MET A 1 -15.16 3.68 24.05
CA MET A 1 -15.58 5.08 23.79
C MET A 1 -14.52 6.03 24.34
N PRO A 2 -14.24 7.17 23.69
CA PRO A 2 -13.33 8.17 24.22
C PRO A 2 -13.78 8.66 25.58
N CYS A 3 -12.83 8.90 26.49
CA CYS A 3 -13.08 9.49 27.78
C CYS A 3 -12.09 10.62 28.06
N LYS A 4 -12.45 11.52 28.98
CA LYS A 4 -11.56 12.61 29.42
C LYS A 4 -10.30 12.03 30.09
N GLU A 5 -9.14 12.65 29.86
CA GLU A 5 -7.86 12.21 30.41
C GLU A 5 -7.86 12.09 31.94
N ALA A 6 -8.54 13.02 32.62
CA ALA A 6 -8.70 12.98 34.07
C ALA A 6 -9.43 11.70 34.55
N LYS A 7 -10.47 11.26 33.80
CA LYS A 7 -11.17 10.00 34.08
C LYS A 7 -10.26 8.79 33.88
N ALA A 8 -9.49 8.78 32.80
CA ALA A 8 -8.54 7.70 32.53
C ALA A 8 -7.48 7.60 33.63
N ARG A 9 -6.87 8.73 34.06
CA ARG A 9 -5.91 8.77 35.19
C ARG A 9 -6.51 8.24 36.50
N LYS A 10 -7.74 8.62 36.81
CA LYS A 10 -8.44 8.15 38.01
C LYS A 10 -8.67 6.65 37.99
N LEU A 11 -9.14 6.11 36.85
CA LEU A 11 -9.37 4.66 36.69
C LEU A 11 -8.08 3.84 36.81
N LEU A 12 -6.98 4.32 36.20
CA LEU A 12 -5.67 3.68 36.31
C LEU A 12 -5.14 3.73 37.75
N LYS A 13 -5.25 4.87 38.44
CA LYS A 13 -4.82 5.01 39.84
C LYS A 13 -5.62 4.09 40.80
N GLN A 14 -6.88 3.82 40.47
CA GLN A 14 -7.75 2.93 41.24
C GLN A 14 -7.63 1.46 40.86
N ASN A 15 -6.71 1.09 39.98
CA ASN A 15 -6.57 -0.27 39.41
C ASN A 15 -7.86 -0.79 38.73
N LYS A 16 -8.77 0.12 38.34
CA LYS A 16 -10.01 -0.21 37.62
C LYS A 16 -9.84 -0.23 36.11
N ALA A 17 -8.64 0.03 35.61
CA ALA A 17 -8.30 -0.06 34.21
C ALA A 17 -6.81 -0.43 34.04
N ILE A 18 -6.48 -1.03 32.90
CA ILE A 18 -5.10 -1.34 32.47
C ILE A 18 -4.83 -0.66 31.13
N ILE A 19 -3.55 -0.29 30.89
CA ILE A 19 -3.13 0.25 29.60
C ILE A 19 -2.98 -0.89 28.61
N VAL A 20 -3.74 -0.83 27.51
CA VAL A 20 -3.67 -1.84 26.43
C VAL A 20 -2.84 -1.34 25.26
N LYS A 21 -2.88 -0.01 25.00
CA LYS A 21 -2.20 0.57 23.87
C LYS A 21 -1.80 2.03 24.14
N HIS A 22 -0.64 2.44 23.65
CA HIS A 22 -0.15 3.82 23.81
C HIS A 22 -0.57 4.75 22.65
N ASP A 23 -0.72 4.25 21.44
CA ASP A 23 -1.15 5.04 20.29
C ASP A 23 -2.21 4.31 19.42
N PRO A 24 -3.46 4.77 19.40
CA PRO A 24 -4.04 5.76 20.32
C PRO A 24 -4.02 5.24 21.76
N PHE A 25 -3.89 6.15 22.73
CA PHE A 25 -3.89 5.76 24.14
C PHE A 25 -5.22 5.09 24.49
N THR A 26 -5.15 3.83 24.88
CA THR A 26 -6.33 2.99 25.11
C THR A 26 -6.18 2.25 26.44
N ILE A 27 -7.18 2.36 27.29
CA ILE A 27 -7.30 1.62 28.53
C ILE A 27 -8.45 0.60 28.42
N GLN A 28 -8.28 -0.53 29.04
CA GLN A 28 -9.32 -1.54 29.21
C GLN A 28 -9.79 -1.53 30.65
N LEU A 29 -11.11 -1.48 30.85
CA LEU A 29 -11.71 -1.59 32.18
C LEU A 29 -11.53 -3.03 32.70
N THR A 30 -11.31 -3.16 34.02
CA THR A 30 -11.15 -4.45 34.70
C THR A 30 -12.45 -4.95 35.34
N PHE A 31 -13.55 -4.25 35.12
CA PHE A 31 -14.88 -4.58 35.59
C PHE A 31 -15.89 -4.51 34.46
N GLU A 32 -16.98 -5.22 34.59
CA GLU A 32 -18.11 -5.16 33.66
C GLU A 32 -18.89 -3.87 33.84
N CYS A 33 -19.33 -3.29 32.74
CA CYS A 33 -20.18 -2.10 32.73
C CYS A 33 -21.25 -2.27 31.65
N GLU A 34 -22.36 -1.57 31.83
CA GLU A 34 -23.44 -1.51 30.84
C GLU A 34 -22.94 -0.93 29.52
N ASN A 35 -23.38 -1.52 28.43
CA ASN A 35 -23.02 -1.12 27.06
C ASN A 35 -23.95 0.01 26.57
N GLN A 36 -23.82 1.20 27.12
CA GLN A 36 -24.46 2.38 26.53
C GLN A 36 -23.52 3.01 25.53
N THR A 37 -23.77 2.75 24.25
CA THR A 37 -22.91 3.24 23.15
C THR A 37 -23.69 4.19 22.25
N GLN A 38 -23.02 5.26 21.82
CA GLN A 38 -23.52 6.12 20.74
C GLN A 38 -23.33 5.45 19.40
N GLU A 39 -24.15 5.81 18.42
CA GLU A 39 -23.95 5.39 17.05
C GLU A 39 -22.63 5.93 16.51
N VAL A 40 -21.79 5.04 15.98
CA VAL A 40 -20.49 5.38 15.41
C VAL A 40 -20.44 4.93 13.95
N SER A 41 -20.31 5.90 13.05
CA SER A 41 -20.15 5.65 11.63
C SER A 41 -18.68 5.65 11.25
N LEU A 42 -18.23 4.61 10.54
CA LEU A 42 -16.86 4.46 10.05
C LEU A 42 -16.81 4.72 8.55
N GLY A 43 -16.15 5.80 8.14
CA GLY A 43 -15.85 6.09 6.74
C GLY A 43 -14.48 5.56 6.33
N ILE A 44 -14.39 5.02 5.11
CA ILE A 44 -13.18 4.41 4.56
C ILE A 44 -12.94 4.91 3.13
N ASP A 45 -11.89 5.70 2.95
CA ASP A 45 -11.31 6.00 1.64
C ASP A 45 -10.33 4.89 1.25
N ALA A 46 -10.79 3.94 0.45
CA ALA A 46 -10.02 2.75 0.10
C ALA A 46 -9.05 3.05 -1.05
N GLY A 47 -7.76 3.28 -0.74
CA GLY A 47 -6.70 3.56 -1.70
C GLY A 47 -5.69 2.43 -1.92
N ILE A 48 -4.83 2.54 -2.95
CA ILE A 48 -3.75 1.58 -3.23
C ILE A 48 -2.54 1.78 -2.32
N LYS A 49 -2.19 3.03 -2.08
CA LYS A 49 -1.01 3.41 -1.29
C LYS A 49 -1.40 3.79 0.13
N TYR A 50 -2.46 4.55 0.25
CA TYR A 50 -3.00 5.03 1.51
C TYR A 50 -4.45 4.60 1.66
N VAL A 51 -4.89 4.47 2.89
CA VAL A 51 -6.29 4.27 3.27
C VAL A 51 -6.62 5.35 4.28
N GLY A 52 -7.56 6.23 3.93
CA GLY A 52 -8.13 7.16 4.87
C GLY A 52 -9.19 6.46 5.73
N ILE A 53 -9.16 6.73 7.02
CA ILE A 53 -10.11 6.14 7.97
C ILE A 53 -10.58 7.24 8.92
N SER A 54 -11.90 7.36 9.08
CA SER A 54 -12.50 8.25 10.08
C SER A 54 -13.68 7.59 10.77
N ALA A 55 -13.65 7.52 12.09
CA ALA A 55 -14.79 7.08 12.90
C ALA A 55 -15.41 8.29 13.58
N THR A 56 -16.68 8.52 13.31
CA THR A 56 -17.39 9.74 13.73
C THR A 56 -18.69 9.39 14.40
N THR A 57 -19.10 10.25 15.33
CA THR A 57 -20.48 10.43 15.73
C THR A 57 -21.02 11.66 15.00
N GLU A 58 -22.29 11.94 15.11
CA GLU A 58 -22.90 13.13 14.55
C GLU A 58 -22.20 14.43 14.99
N LYS A 59 -21.69 14.48 16.23
CA LYS A 59 -21.12 15.69 16.83
C LYS A 59 -19.60 15.78 16.76
N GLN A 60 -18.92 14.66 16.81
CA GLN A 60 -17.45 14.67 16.95
C GLN A 60 -16.76 13.50 16.27
N VAL A 61 -15.55 13.75 15.86
CA VAL A 61 -14.63 12.70 15.39
C VAL A 61 -14.05 11.96 16.60
N LEU A 62 -14.10 10.64 16.56
CA LEU A 62 -13.54 9.76 17.60
C LEU A 62 -12.15 9.22 17.23
N TYR A 63 -11.91 9.08 15.91
CA TYR A 63 -10.67 8.53 15.38
C TYR A 63 -10.47 8.98 13.94
N GLU A 64 -9.27 9.43 13.62
CA GLU A 64 -8.85 9.71 12.23
C GLU A 64 -7.47 9.15 11.98
N ALA A 65 -7.28 8.52 10.82
CA ALA A 65 -5.99 7.98 10.44
C ALA A 65 -5.78 7.93 8.93
N ASP A 66 -4.52 8.17 8.54
CA ASP A 66 -3.98 7.82 7.24
C ASP A 66 -3.10 6.58 7.36
N VAL A 67 -3.49 5.49 6.72
CA VAL A 67 -2.79 4.22 6.78
C VAL A 67 -1.97 4.01 5.51
N GLU A 68 -0.66 4.17 5.60
CA GLU A 68 0.27 3.84 4.51
C GLU A 68 0.37 2.33 4.37
N LEU A 69 -0.09 1.81 3.23
CA LEU A 69 0.00 0.40 2.90
C LEU A 69 1.41 0.05 2.42
N ARG A 70 1.77 -1.23 2.50
CA ARG A 70 3.08 -1.69 2.05
C ARG A 70 3.29 -1.47 0.56
N ASN A 71 4.34 -0.73 0.21
CA ASN A 71 4.76 -0.43 -1.16
C ASN A 71 6.00 -1.25 -1.59
N ASP A 72 6.68 -1.91 -0.65
CA ASP A 72 7.92 -2.67 -0.84
C ASP A 72 7.75 -4.09 -1.42
N ILE A 73 6.52 -4.50 -1.72
CA ILE A 73 6.21 -5.89 -2.11
C ILE A 73 6.80 -6.24 -3.48
N VAL A 74 6.68 -5.33 -4.45
CA VAL A 74 7.17 -5.56 -5.82
C VAL A 74 8.68 -5.73 -5.83
N ASP A 75 9.42 -4.86 -5.14
CA ASP A 75 10.88 -4.91 -5.06
C ASP A 75 11.38 -6.17 -4.35
N LYS A 76 10.71 -6.55 -3.26
CA LYS A 76 11.02 -7.80 -2.55
C LYS A 76 10.74 -9.05 -3.38
N LEU A 77 9.67 -9.08 -4.16
CA LEU A 77 9.37 -10.19 -5.07
C LEU A 77 10.38 -10.26 -6.21
N SER A 78 10.84 -9.11 -6.72
CA SER A 78 11.90 -9.02 -7.73
C SER A 78 13.22 -9.55 -7.19
N SER A 79 13.67 -9.08 -6.04
CA SER A 79 14.89 -9.57 -5.39
C SER A 79 14.85 -11.08 -5.11
N ARG A 80 13.68 -11.61 -4.69
CA ARG A 80 13.49 -13.07 -4.52
C ARG A 80 13.57 -13.83 -5.83
N ARG A 81 13.11 -13.24 -6.94
CA ARG A 81 13.21 -13.82 -8.27
C ARG A 81 14.67 -13.88 -8.72
N GLU A 82 15.41 -12.80 -8.53
CA GLU A 82 16.84 -12.72 -8.84
C GLU A 82 17.66 -13.74 -8.03
N ALA A 83 17.47 -13.80 -6.72
CA ALA A 83 18.13 -14.76 -5.87
C ALA A 83 17.84 -16.22 -6.28
N ARG A 84 16.59 -16.54 -6.69
CA ARG A 84 16.24 -17.86 -7.21
C ARG A 84 16.89 -18.17 -8.57
N ARG A 85 16.98 -17.16 -9.46
CA ARG A 85 17.65 -17.29 -10.76
C ARG A 85 19.14 -17.57 -10.57
N THR A 86 19.81 -16.78 -9.74
CA THR A 86 21.23 -16.95 -9.41
C THR A 86 21.52 -18.33 -8.83
N ARG A 87 20.69 -18.80 -7.88
CA ARG A 87 20.84 -20.14 -7.28
C ARG A 87 20.74 -21.24 -8.33
N ARG A 88 19.77 -21.18 -9.25
CA ARG A 88 19.61 -22.18 -10.31
C ARG A 88 20.82 -22.24 -11.22
N ASN A 89 21.36 -21.10 -11.61
CA ASN A 89 22.50 -21.04 -12.52
C ASN A 89 23.83 -21.46 -11.85
N ARG A 90 23.95 -21.24 -10.53
CA ARG A 90 25.19 -21.46 -9.80
C ARG A 90 25.43 -22.91 -9.37
N LEU A 91 24.38 -23.62 -8.89
CA LEU A 91 24.52 -24.97 -8.35
C LEU A 91 24.43 -26.04 -9.45
N ARG A 92 23.46 -25.93 -10.32
CA ARG A 92 23.26 -26.71 -11.54
C ARG A 92 22.14 -26.04 -12.33
N TYR A 93 22.23 -26.12 -13.65
CA TYR A 93 21.16 -25.64 -14.52
C TYR A 93 19.87 -26.43 -14.24
N ARG A 94 18.80 -25.72 -14.00
CA ARG A 94 17.44 -26.26 -13.92
C ARG A 94 16.53 -25.39 -14.76
N PRO A 95 15.75 -25.97 -15.70
CA PRO A 95 14.82 -25.18 -16.49
C PRO A 95 13.84 -24.41 -15.59
N ALA A 96 13.50 -23.20 -15.98
CA ALA A 96 12.55 -22.39 -15.26
C ALA A 96 11.14 -22.96 -15.40
N ARG A 97 10.45 -23.14 -14.30
CA ARG A 97 9.05 -23.58 -14.27
C ARG A 97 8.14 -22.36 -14.37
N PHE A 98 7.82 -21.90 -15.57
CA PHE A 98 7.07 -20.67 -15.79
C PHE A 98 5.56 -20.82 -15.52
N ASN A 99 4.96 -21.93 -15.86
CA ASN A 99 3.51 -22.10 -15.91
C ASN A 99 2.91 -22.94 -14.76
N ASN A 100 3.65 -23.18 -13.69
CA ASN A 100 3.20 -24.04 -12.58
C ASN A 100 1.90 -23.62 -11.91
N ARG A 101 1.46 -22.38 -12.09
CA ARG A 101 0.31 -21.81 -11.37
C ARG A 101 -0.88 -21.49 -12.28
N VAL A 102 -0.74 -21.60 -13.60
CA VAL A 102 -1.84 -21.28 -14.53
C VAL A 102 -2.99 -22.25 -14.34
N ARG A 103 -2.70 -23.54 -14.17
CA ARG A 103 -3.70 -24.60 -13.98
C ARG A 103 -4.21 -24.71 -12.53
N SER A 104 -3.51 -24.11 -11.56
CA SER A 104 -3.92 -24.11 -10.14
C SER A 104 -4.74 -22.90 -9.72
N LYS A 105 -5.09 -22.02 -10.65
CA LYS A 105 -5.98 -20.89 -10.37
C LYS A 105 -7.43 -21.40 -10.32
N HIS A 106 -8.03 -21.34 -9.15
CA HIS A 106 -9.45 -21.63 -8.96
C HIS A 106 -10.32 -20.43 -9.31
N LYS A 107 -11.63 -20.65 -9.45
CA LYS A 107 -12.63 -19.56 -9.62
C LYS A 107 -12.49 -18.57 -8.45
N GLY A 108 -12.45 -17.28 -8.74
CA GLY A 108 -12.26 -16.22 -7.73
C GLY A 108 -10.82 -15.99 -7.27
N TRP A 109 -9.82 -16.64 -7.90
CA TRP A 109 -8.43 -16.39 -7.58
C TRP A 109 -8.05 -14.93 -7.83
N LEU A 110 -7.44 -14.31 -6.82
CA LEU A 110 -6.87 -12.96 -6.91
C LEU A 110 -5.34 -13.01 -6.93
N ALA A 111 -4.74 -12.02 -7.59
CA ALA A 111 -3.29 -11.85 -7.49
C ALA A 111 -2.88 -11.61 -6.03
N PRO A 112 -1.79 -12.23 -5.53
CA PRO A 112 -1.37 -12.09 -4.14
C PRO A 112 -1.16 -10.64 -3.66
N SER A 113 -0.85 -9.71 -4.57
CA SER A 113 -0.74 -8.29 -4.27
C SER A 113 -2.10 -7.63 -4.00
N VAL A 114 -3.14 -8.01 -4.75
CA VAL A 114 -4.52 -7.56 -4.53
C VAL A 114 -5.04 -8.11 -3.21
N GLU A 115 -4.89 -9.42 -3.01
CA GLU A 115 -5.29 -10.12 -1.79
C GLU A 115 -4.66 -9.50 -0.53
N GLN A 116 -3.36 -9.21 -0.59
CA GLN A 116 -2.66 -8.57 0.53
C GLN A 116 -3.19 -7.17 0.83
N LYS A 117 -3.53 -6.38 -0.20
CA LYS A 117 -4.09 -5.03 0.00
C LYS A 117 -5.48 -5.12 0.64
N ILE A 118 -6.37 -5.98 0.13
CA ILE A 118 -7.70 -6.21 0.71
C ILE A 118 -7.58 -6.62 2.19
N ASN A 119 -6.73 -7.59 2.48
CA ASN A 119 -6.52 -8.04 3.86
C ASN A 119 -5.96 -6.94 4.77
N SER A 120 -5.13 -6.03 4.24
CA SER A 120 -4.64 -4.89 5.01
C SER A 120 -5.75 -3.90 5.38
N HIS A 121 -6.69 -3.61 4.46
CA HIS A 121 -7.87 -2.81 4.75
C HIS A 121 -8.76 -3.47 5.83
N ILE A 122 -9.09 -4.75 5.65
CA ILE A 122 -9.90 -5.50 6.61
C ILE A 122 -9.24 -5.52 7.99
N GLN A 123 -7.93 -5.70 8.07
CA GLN A 123 -7.22 -5.68 9.34
C GLN A 123 -7.23 -4.31 10.03
N ALA A 124 -7.15 -3.22 9.26
CA ALA A 124 -7.28 -1.87 9.82
C ALA A 124 -8.68 -1.66 10.43
N ILE A 125 -9.74 -2.09 9.73
CA ILE A 125 -11.12 -2.01 10.21
C ILE A 125 -11.33 -2.88 11.45
N LYS A 126 -10.88 -4.14 11.44
CA LYS A 126 -10.99 -5.05 12.59
C LYS A 126 -10.36 -4.49 13.86
N ARG A 127 -9.24 -3.79 13.74
CA ARG A 127 -8.59 -3.14 14.88
C ARG A 127 -9.40 -2.01 15.48
N LEU A 128 -10.14 -1.28 14.66
CA LEU A 128 -11.03 -0.23 15.14
C LEU A 128 -12.24 -0.79 15.87
N HIS A 129 -12.81 -1.89 15.40
CA HIS A 129 -13.87 -2.59 16.11
C HIS A 129 -13.45 -3.11 17.50
N GLN A 130 -12.15 -3.28 17.76
CA GLN A 130 -11.65 -3.65 19.09
C GLN A 130 -11.67 -2.50 20.09
N ILE A 131 -11.71 -1.25 19.62
CA ILE A 131 -11.61 -0.06 20.47
C ILE A 131 -12.81 0.88 20.39
N LEU A 132 -13.62 0.77 19.33
CA LEU A 132 -14.81 1.59 19.10
C LEU A 132 -16.01 0.71 18.75
N PRO A 133 -17.20 0.99 19.29
CA PRO A 133 -18.45 0.29 18.97
C PRO A 133 -19.01 0.81 17.64
N ILE A 134 -18.44 0.37 16.53
CA ILE A 134 -18.84 0.82 15.20
C ILE A 134 -20.15 0.14 14.84
N SER A 135 -21.19 0.95 14.55
CA SER A 135 -22.53 0.53 14.18
C SER A 135 -22.75 0.49 12.66
N LYS A 136 -21.99 1.31 11.91
CA LYS A 136 -22.12 1.46 10.46
C LYS A 136 -20.73 1.62 9.82
N ILE A 137 -20.53 0.97 8.68
CA ILE A 137 -19.33 1.14 7.85
C ILE A 137 -19.74 1.68 6.48
N VAL A 138 -19.09 2.74 6.03
CA VAL A 138 -19.28 3.30 4.68
C VAL A 138 -17.95 3.25 3.95
N VAL A 139 -17.94 2.64 2.77
CA VAL A 139 -16.72 2.48 1.95
C VAL A 139 -16.89 3.21 0.64
N GLU A 140 -15.88 4.00 0.24
CA GLU A 140 -15.85 4.57 -1.10
C GLU A 140 -15.56 3.49 -2.14
N THR A 141 -16.51 3.31 -3.06
CA THR A 141 -16.37 2.41 -4.21
C THR A 141 -16.43 3.24 -5.48
N ALA A 142 -15.30 3.43 -6.15
CA ALA A 142 -15.28 4.00 -7.51
C ALA A 142 -14.95 2.89 -8.49
N GLN A 143 -15.77 2.70 -9.49
CA GLN A 143 -15.42 1.92 -10.68
C GLN A 143 -14.79 2.90 -11.68
N PHE A 144 -13.55 2.62 -12.07
CA PHE A 144 -12.91 3.36 -13.15
C PHE A 144 -13.27 2.67 -14.47
N ASP A 145 -14.08 3.34 -15.26
CA ASP A 145 -14.30 2.95 -16.64
C ASP A 145 -13.09 3.36 -17.47
N ILE A 146 -12.21 2.38 -17.70
CA ILE A 146 -10.95 2.59 -18.41
C ILE A 146 -11.20 2.96 -19.87
N GLN A 147 -12.22 2.43 -20.51
CA GLN A 147 -12.55 2.72 -21.89
C GLN A 147 -13.09 4.14 -22.01
N LYS A 148 -13.97 4.58 -21.11
CA LYS A 148 -14.47 5.94 -21.05
C LYS A 148 -13.42 6.98 -20.69
N ILE A 149 -12.43 6.59 -19.86
CA ILE A 149 -11.25 7.45 -19.57
C ILE A 149 -10.38 7.63 -20.83
N GLN A 150 -10.29 6.62 -21.69
CA GLN A 150 -9.54 6.67 -22.96
C GLN A 150 -10.30 7.39 -24.05
N ASN A 151 -11.58 7.14 -24.13
CA ASN A 151 -12.51 7.74 -25.08
C ASN A 151 -13.78 8.18 -24.32
N PRO A 152 -13.92 9.49 -24.00
CA PRO A 152 -15.07 10.02 -23.27
C PRO A 152 -16.43 9.79 -23.95
N ASP A 153 -16.42 9.63 -25.27
CA ASP A 153 -17.63 9.51 -26.10
C ASP A 153 -18.08 8.06 -26.32
N ILE A 154 -17.39 7.09 -25.68
CA ILE A 154 -17.71 5.67 -25.86
C ILE A 154 -19.07 5.32 -25.24
N GLU A 155 -19.95 4.68 -26.02
CA GLU A 155 -21.30 4.25 -25.62
C GLU A 155 -21.70 2.87 -26.17
N GLY A 156 -22.59 2.18 -25.47
CA GLY A 156 -23.25 0.98 -25.93
C GLY A 156 -22.31 -0.14 -26.43
N GLU A 157 -22.51 -0.60 -27.66
CA GLU A 157 -21.72 -1.69 -28.26
C GLU A 157 -20.24 -1.35 -28.47
N GLN A 158 -19.87 -0.07 -28.50
CA GLN A 158 -18.48 0.36 -28.66
C GLN A 158 -17.59 -0.16 -27.51
N TYR A 159 -18.16 -0.42 -26.34
CA TYR A 159 -17.42 -1.05 -25.23
C TYR A 159 -16.92 -2.46 -25.55
N GLN A 160 -17.54 -3.13 -26.49
CA GLN A 160 -17.15 -4.48 -26.95
C GLN A 160 -16.13 -4.39 -28.09
N GLN A 161 -15.96 -3.22 -28.72
CA GLN A 161 -15.09 -2.97 -29.85
C GLN A 161 -13.79 -2.26 -29.40
N GLY A 162 -13.04 -2.89 -28.50
CA GLY A 162 -11.75 -2.36 -28.05
C GLY A 162 -10.73 -2.28 -29.20
N ASN A 163 -9.75 -1.37 -29.10
CA ASN A 163 -8.74 -1.08 -30.14
C ASN A 163 -7.94 -2.30 -30.64
N GLN A 164 -7.99 -3.41 -29.95
CA GLN A 164 -7.31 -4.67 -30.33
C GLN A 164 -8.27 -5.69 -30.96
N LEU A 165 -9.54 -5.34 -31.11
CA LEU A 165 -10.51 -6.24 -31.74
C LEU A 165 -10.14 -6.49 -33.21
N GLY A 166 -10.18 -7.77 -33.63
CA GLY A 166 -9.82 -8.18 -34.98
C GLY A 166 -8.32 -8.42 -35.21
N PHE A 167 -7.45 -8.11 -34.25
CA PHE A 167 -6.03 -8.41 -34.37
C PHE A 167 -5.68 -9.77 -33.76
N TRP A 168 -4.87 -10.55 -34.47
CA TRP A 168 -4.41 -11.87 -34.05
C TRP A 168 -3.71 -11.86 -32.67
N ASN A 169 -2.92 -10.81 -32.43
CA ASN A 169 -2.18 -10.65 -31.18
C ASN A 169 -1.76 -9.17 -30.99
N VAL A 170 -1.24 -8.84 -29.80
CA VAL A 170 -0.78 -7.48 -29.45
C VAL A 170 0.32 -6.97 -30.39
N ARG A 171 1.17 -7.86 -30.92
CA ARG A 171 2.23 -7.48 -31.87
C ARG A 171 1.64 -6.91 -33.14
N GLU A 172 0.67 -7.61 -33.74
CA GLU A 172 0.00 -7.17 -34.97
C GLU A 172 -0.74 -5.85 -34.78
N TYR A 173 -1.42 -5.69 -33.65
CA TYR A 173 -2.04 -4.43 -33.30
C TYR A 173 -1.01 -3.27 -33.20
N VAL A 174 0.16 -3.50 -32.57
CA VAL A 174 1.19 -2.47 -32.41
C VAL A 174 1.81 -2.12 -33.77
N LEU A 175 2.08 -3.10 -34.61
CA LEU A 175 2.56 -2.86 -35.99
C LEU A 175 1.58 -2.03 -36.80
N PHE A 176 0.29 -2.36 -36.72
CA PHE A 176 -0.78 -1.60 -37.38
C PHE A 176 -0.88 -0.18 -36.85
N ARG A 177 -0.94 -0.01 -35.52
CA ARG A 177 -1.00 1.29 -34.84
C ARG A 177 0.15 2.20 -35.28
N ASP A 178 1.33 1.63 -35.41
CA ASP A 178 2.56 2.33 -35.77
C ASP A 178 2.75 2.40 -37.31
N GLU A 179 1.69 2.11 -38.09
CA GLU A 179 1.65 2.14 -39.57
C GLU A 179 2.72 1.28 -40.23
N HIS A 180 3.10 0.17 -39.59
CA HIS A 180 4.20 -0.68 -40.06
C HIS A 180 5.51 0.09 -40.34
N LYS A 181 5.78 1.15 -39.54
CA LYS A 181 6.99 1.98 -39.67
C LYS A 181 7.78 1.99 -38.38
N CYS A 182 9.09 2.01 -38.48
CA CYS A 182 9.97 2.25 -37.34
C CYS A 182 9.70 3.63 -36.73
N GLN A 183 9.32 3.67 -35.47
CA GLN A 183 8.96 4.92 -34.77
C GLN A 183 10.18 5.77 -34.42
N TYR A 184 11.40 5.25 -34.52
CA TYR A 184 12.64 6.00 -34.31
C TYR A 184 13.15 6.62 -35.64
N CYS A 185 13.55 5.81 -36.62
CA CYS A 185 14.14 6.32 -37.85
C CYS A 185 13.12 6.71 -38.93
N LYS A 186 11.83 6.37 -38.74
CA LYS A 186 10.74 6.68 -39.70
C LYS A 186 11.01 6.16 -41.10
N GLY A 187 11.70 5.02 -41.22
CA GLY A 187 12.07 4.40 -42.50
C GLY A 187 13.44 4.80 -43.08
N LYS A 188 14.19 5.70 -42.43
CA LYS A 188 15.49 6.17 -42.93
C LYS A 188 16.55 5.07 -43.02
N SER A 189 16.47 4.02 -42.18
CA SER A 189 17.40 2.87 -42.24
C SER A 189 17.18 1.95 -43.41
N LYS A 190 16.08 2.08 -44.19
CA LYS A 190 15.66 1.19 -45.26
C LYS A 190 15.54 -0.29 -44.88
N ASP A 191 15.51 -0.60 -43.59
CA ASP A 191 15.37 -1.94 -43.05
C ASP A 191 13.89 -2.30 -42.92
N ASN A 192 13.46 -3.32 -43.65
CA ASN A 192 12.07 -3.76 -43.73
C ASN A 192 11.68 -4.73 -42.62
N ARG A 193 12.64 -5.19 -41.81
CA ARG A 193 12.36 -6.08 -40.66
C ARG A 193 11.92 -5.26 -39.47
N LEU A 194 10.69 -5.50 -39.01
CA LEU A 194 10.10 -4.76 -37.89
C LEU A 194 10.03 -5.64 -36.65
N ASN A 195 10.50 -5.08 -35.54
CA ASN A 195 10.43 -5.66 -34.22
C ASN A 195 9.57 -4.81 -33.29
N VAL A 196 8.78 -5.45 -32.44
CA VAL A 196 8.02 -4.78 -31.39
C VAL A 196 8.86 -4.79 -30.10
N HIS A 197 9.29 -3.60 -29.70
CA HIS A 197 10.19 -3.35 -28.59
C HIS A 197 9.41 -2.87 -27.36
N HIS A 198 9.86 -3.27 -26.14
CA HIS A 198 9.32 -2.78 -24.87
C HIS A 198 10.00 -1.47 -24.46
N ILE A 199 9.25 -0.38 -24.36
CA ILE A 199 9.74 0.93 -23.91
C ILE A 199 10.30 0.83 -22.48
N GLU A 200 9.50 0.30 -21.55
CA GLU A 200 9.98 -0.15 -20.25
C GLU A 200 10.14 -1.67 -20.29
N SER A 201 11.07 -2.21 -19.52
CA SER A 201 11.30 -3.66 -19.51
C SER A 201 10.00 -4.45 -19.34
N ARG A 202 9.90 -5.62 -19.98
CA ARG A 202 8.75 -6.51 -19.80
C ARG A 202 8.45 -6.84 -18.34
N LYS A 203 9.46 -6.76 -17.46
CA LYS A 203 9.35 -7.02 -16.03
C LYS A 203 8.57 -5.91 -15.31
N THR A 204 8.77 -4.66 -15.69
CA THR A 204 8.17 -3.46 -15.07
C THR A 204 6.92 -3.00 -15.81
N GLY A 205 6.98 -2.88 -17.12
CA GLY A 205 5.93 -2.37 -17.98
C GLY A 205 4.93 -3.40 -18.51
N GLY A 206 5.32 -4.69 -18.52
CA GLY A 206 4.50 -5.75 -19.14
C GLY A 206 4.41 -5.62 -20.65
N SER A 207 3.52 -6.41 -21.29
CA SER A 207 3.30 -6.42 -22.75
C SER A 207 2.01 -5.68 -23.15
N ALA A 208 1.61 -4.65 -22.40
CA ALA A 208 0.49 -3.80 -22.79
C ALA A 208 0.86 -2.93 -24.00
N PRO A 209 -0.07 -2.63 -24.91
CA PRO A 209 0.22 -1.86 -26.13
C PRO A 209 0.89 -0.51 -25.86
N ASN A 210 0.54 0.17 -24.76
CA ASN A 210 1.13 1.43 -24.37
C ASN A 210 2.60 1.35 -23.89
N ASN A 211 3.11 0.13 -23.70
CA ASN A 211 4.52 -0.15 -23.36
C ASN A 211 5.29 -0.73 -24.56
N LEU A 212 4.68 -0.81 -25.72
CA LEU A 212 5.26 -1.41 -26.91
C LEU A 212 5.38 -0.36 -28.02
N ILE A 213 6.43 -0.50 -28.82
CA ILE A 213 6.71 0.39 -29.96
C ILE A 213 7.34 -0.41 -31.10
N THR A 214 7.07 -0.02 -32.33
CA THR A 214 7.67 -0.63 -33.51
C THR A 214 9.02 -0.01 -33.83
N LEU A 215 10.06 -0.83 -33.92
CA LEU A 215 11.42 -0.48 -34.38
C LEU A 215 11.83 -1.39 -35.52
N CYS A 216 12.60 -0.87 -36.49
CA CYS A 216 13.30 -1.74 -37.43
C CYS A 216 14.43 -2.52 -36.73
N GLU A 217 14.90 -3.59 -37.29
CA GLU A 217 15.93 -4.46 -36.70
C GLU A 217 17.23 -3.69 -36.43
N THR A 218 17.64 -2.83 -37.34
CA THR A 218 18.82 -1.95 -37.18
C THR A 218 18.67 -1.06 -35.94
N CYS A 219 17.59 -0.28 -35.82
CA CYS A 219 17.37 0.58 -34.65
C CYS A 219 17.17 -0.20 -33.36
N HIS A 220 16.56 -1.37 -33.42
CA HIS A 220 16.39 -2.25 -32.26
C HIS A 220 17.73 -2.76 -31.73
N ASN A 221 18.64 -3.17 -32.65
CA ASN A 221 19.99 -3.62 -32.27
C ASN A 221 20.85 -2.48 -31.74
N ASP A 222 20.83 -1.32 -32.40
CA ASP A 222 21.55 -0.12 -31.98
C ASP A 222 21.11 0.36 -30.58
N TYR A 223 19.83 0.27 -30.26
CA TYR A 223 19.32 0.53 -28.93
C TYR A 223 19.91 -0.43 -27.88
N HIS A 224 19.90 -1.74 -28.17
CA HIS A 224 20.46 -2.73 -27.26
C HIS A 224 21.97 -2.65 -27.10
N GLN A 225 22.67 -2.12 -28.11
CA GLN A 225 24.11 -1.82 -28.07
C GLN A 225 24.44 -0.47 -27.42
N GLY A 226 23.41 0.31 -27.05
CA GLY A 226 23.58 1.63 -26.44
C GLY A 226 24.01 2.74 -27.41
N LYS A 227 23.98 2.49 -28.73
CA LYS A 227 24.33 3.48 -29.77
C LYS A 227 23.28 4.55 -29.95
N ILE A 228 22.02 4.23 -29.66
CA ILE A 228 20.90 5.17 -29.74
C ILE A 228 20.10 5.18 -28.42
N GLN A 229 19.48 6.32 -28.10
CA GLN A 229 18.55 6.45 -27.00
C GLN A 229 17.14 6.73 -27.52
N LEU A 230 16.19 5.98 -27.00
CA LEU A 230 14.78 6.20 -27.32
C LEU A 230 14.21 7.26 -26.36
N ASN A 231 14.03 8.50 -26.83
CA ASN A 231 13.36 9.56 -26.08
C ASN A 231 11.83 9.41 -26.09
N ILE A 232 11.35 8.16 -26.06
CA ILE A 232 9.93 7.83 -26.14
C ILE A 232 9.46 7.39 -24.77
N LYS A 233 8.50 8.12 -24.24
CA LYS A 233 7.87 7.79 -22.96
C LYS A 233 6.74 6.80 -23.19
N ARG A 234 6.63 5.85 -22.26
CA ARG A 234 5.48 4.94 -22.21
C ARG A 234 4.17 5.73 -22.14
N GLY A 235 3.16 5.30 -22.90
CA GLY A 235 1.81 5.84 -22.79
C GLY A 235 1.17 5.61 -21.41
N LYS A 236 0.06 6.30 -21.12
CA LYS A 236 -0.66 6.20 -19.84
C LYS A 236 -0.96 4.73 -19.48
N SER A 237 -0.66 4.35 -18.23
CA SER A 237 -0.96 3.03 -17.72
C SER A 237 -2.22 3.08 -16.85
N PHE A 238 -3.20 2.24 -17.16
CA PHE A 238 -4.44 2.08 -16.37
C PHE A 238 -4.39 0.94 -15.36
N ARG A 239 -3.17 0.41 -15.10
CA ARG A 239 -2.97 -0.69 -14.17
C ARG A 239 -3.53 -0.40 -12.78
N ASP A 240 -3.32 0.80 -12.28
CA ASP A 240 -3.78 1.17 -10.94
C ASP A 240 -5.30 1.34 -10.91
N ALA A 241 -5.92 1.86 -11.97
CA ALA A 241 -7.37 1.94 -12.10
C ALA A 241 -8.02 0.55 -12.11
N THR A 242 -7.49 -0.39 -12.92
CA THR A 242 -7.95 -1.79 -12.93
C THR A 242 -7.79 -2.45 -11.56
N PHE A 243 -6.64 -2.24 -10.92
CA PHE A 243 -6.37 -2.77 -9.59
C PHE A 243 -7.40 -2.25 -8.57
N MET A 244 -7.68 -0.95 -8.58
CA MET A 244 -8.65 -0.30 -7.69
C MET A 244 -10.06 -0.84 -7.90
N GLY A 245 -10.51 -0.96 -9.16
CA GLY A 245 -11.84 -1.50 -9.47
C GLY A 245 -12.04 -2.91 -8.89
N ILE A 246 -11.07 -3.80 -9.08
CA ILE A 246 -11.12 -5.17 -8.53
C ILE A 246 -11.05 -5.14 -6.99
N MET A 247 -10.11 -4.38 -6.42
CA MET A 247 -9.87 -4.34 -4.98
C MET A 247 -11.08 -3.82 -4.22
N ARG A 248 -11.65 -2.69 -4.63
CA ARG A 248 -12.79 -2.04 -3.96
C ARG A 248 -14.03 -2.93 -3.97
N LYS A 249 -14.36 -3.52 -5.13
CA LYS A 249 -15.50 -4.44 -5.25
C LYS A 249 -15.37 -5.64 -4.31
N ILE A 250 -14.21 -6.31 -4.31
CA ILE A 250 -14.01 -7.49 -3.46
C ILE A 250 -13.91 -7.11 -1.98
N LEU A 251 -13.30 -5.96 -1.65
CA LEU A 251 -13.27 -5.42 -0.29
C LEU A 251 -14.71 -5.24 0.25
N LEU A 252 -15.56 -4.58 -0.52
CA LEU A 252 -16.98 -4.37 -0.15
C LEU A 252 -17.73 -5.68 0.10
N LEU A 253 -17.60 -6.65 -0.80
CA LEU A 253 -18.22 -7.96 -0.64
C LEU A 253 -17.76 -8.65 0.66
N ARG A 254 -16.43 -8.70 0.90
CA ARG A 254 -15.90 -9.33 2.11
C ARG A 254 -16.24 -8.59 3.40
N LEU A 255 -16.43 -7.29 3.35
CA LEU A 255 -16.88 -6.53 4.52
C LEU A 255 -18.35 -6.84 4.83
N ARG A 256 -19.20 -6.97 3.81
CA ARG A 256 -20.61 -7.37 3.98
C ARG A 256 -20.75 -8.79 4.54
N ASP A 257 -19.80 -9.69 4.23
CA ASP A 257 -19.76 -11.03 4.84
C ASP A 257 -19.37 -11.01 6.33
N ILE A 258 -18.67 -9.97 6.78
CA ILE A 258 -18.16 -9.88 8.16
C ILE A 258 -19.06 -9.00 9.04
N TYR A 259 -19.60 -7.93 8.49
CA TYR A 259 -20.34 -6.90 9.21
C TYR A 259 -21.75 -6.70 8.62
N PRO A 260 -22.78 -6.57 9.46
CA PRO A 260 -24.17 -6.50 8.99
C PRO A 260 -24.52 -5.19 8.28
N ASN A 261 -23.92 -4.07 8.69
CA ASN A 261 -24.24 -2.74 8.18
C ASN A 261 -23.05 -2.12 7.43
N VAL A 262 -22.89 -2.53 6.15
CA VAL A 262 -21.87 -1.99 5.26
C VAL A 262 -22.52 -1.35 4.05
N GLN A 263 -22.32 -0.04 3.93
CA GLN A 263 -22.83 0.79 2.84
C GLN A 263 -21.69 1.20 1.90
N GLU A 264 -22.06 1.64 0.71
CA GLU A 264 -21.12 2.17 -0.26
C GLU A 264 -21.45 3.62 -0.63
N THR A 265 -20.44 4.38 -0.98
CA THR A 265 -20.53 5.72 -1.52
C THR A 265 -19.61 5.90 -2.71
N PHE A 266 -19.79 6.97 -3.48
CA PHE A 266 -19.01 7.22 -4.68
C PHE A 266 -18.08 8.43 -4.52
N GLY A 267 -16.92 8.41 -5.17
CA GLY A 267 -15.90 9.43 -5.04
C GLY A 267 -16.35 10.84 -5.44
N TYR A 268 -17.34 10.97 -6.34
CA TYR A 268 -17.89 12.28 -6.68
C TYR A 268 -18.70 12.89 -5.52
N ILE A 269 -19.42 12.07 -4.76
CA ILE A 269 -20.17 12.51 -3.56
C ILE A 269 -19.16 13.00 -2.52
N THR A 270 -18.14 12.21 -2.21
CA THR A 270 -17.06 12.57 -1.28
C THR A 270 -16.41 13.90 -1.68
N LYS A 271 -16.08 14.06 -2.98
CA LYS A 271 -15.48 15.28 -3.51
C LYS A 271 -16.41 16.49 -3.32
N ASN A 272 -17.70 16.37 -3.70
CA ASN A 272 -18.66 17.47 -3.59
C ASN A 272 -18.85 17.88 -2.14
N THR A 273 -19.12 16.93 -1.24
CA THR A 273 -19.27 17.18 0.21
C THR A 273 -18.03 17.87 0.78
N ARG A 274 -16.82 17.48 0.37
CA ARG A 274 -15.58 18.12 0.82
C ARG A 274 -15.46 19.55 0.33
N ILE A 275 -15.80 19.84 -0.94
CA ILE A 275 -15.74 21.19 -1.52
C ILE A 275 -16.80 22.09 -0.90
N GLU A 276 -18.04 21.64 -0.78
CA GLU A 276 -19.17 22.37 -0.17
C GLU A 276 -18.85 22.80 1.26
N ASN A 277 -18.15 21.96 2.01
CA ASN A 277 -17.76 22.25 3.39
C ASN A 277 -16.37 22.90 3.51
N SER A 278 -15.73 23.30 2.40
CA SER A 278 -14.40 23.94 2.37
C SER A 278 -13.33 23.16 3.12
N LEU A 279 -13.38 21.82 3.08
CA LEU A 279 -12.45 20.94 3.80
C LEU A 279 -11.18 20.64 2.96
N PRO A 280 -10.01 20.49 3.59
CA PRO A 280 -8.76 20.17 2.90
C PRO A 280 -8.79 18.76 2.25
N LYS A 281 -7.97 18.58 1.21
CA LYS A 281 -7.87 17.29 0.53
C LYS A 281 -6.83 16.39 1.22
N GLU A 282 -7.30 15.65 2.21
CA GLU A 282 -6.54 14.67 2.96
C GLU A 282 -7.33 13.35 3.02
N HIS A 283 -6.67 12.18 3.05
CA HIS A 283 -7.36 10.90 3.03
C HIS A 283 -8.28 10.69 4.24
N TYR A 284 -7.83 11.08 5.45
CA TYR A 284 -8.67 11.00 6.65
C TYR A 284 -9.85 11.97 6.61
N VAL A 285 -9.73 13.13 5.92
CA VAL A 285 -10.83 14.08 5.72
C VAL A 285 -11.84 13.54 4.71
N ASP A 286 -11.37 12.97 3.60
CA ASP A 286 -12.24 12.29 2.66
C ASP A 286 -12.99 11.14 3.35
N ALA A 287 -12.32 10.37 4.22
CA ALA A 287 -12.98 9.34 5.04
C ALA A 287 -14.03 9.91 6.02
N ARG A 288 -13.82 11.13 6.56
CA ARG A 288 -14.82 11.83 7.37
C ARG A 288 -16.05 12.18 6.53
N CYS A 289 -15.87 12.69 5.33
CA CYS A 289 -16.98 12.95 4.41
C CYS A 289 -17.75 11.64 4.08
N ILE A 290 -17.02 10.55 3.87
CA ILE A 290 -17.60 9.22 3.59
C ILE A 290 -18.43 8.71 4.78
N SER A 291 -18.03 9.00 6.02
CA SER A 291 -18.79 8.57 7.21
C SER A 291 -20.18 9.20 7.33
N GLY A 292 -20.46 10.27 6.58
CA GLY A 292 -21.69 11.04 6.60
C GLY A 292 -21.69 12.22 7.58
N HIS A 293 -20.62 12.40 8.35
CA HIS A 293 -20.51 13.46 9.36
C HIS A 293 -19.32 14.41 9.09
N SER A 294 -19.31 15.01 7.89
CA SER A 294 -18.22 15.87 7.40
C SER A 294 -17.89 17.05 8.32
N LEU A 295 -18.90 17.60 9.00
CA LEU A 295 -18.79 18.73 9.92
C LEU A 295 -18.57 18.34 11.39
N ALA A 296 -18.42 17.05 11.70
CA ALA A 296 -18.11 16.58 13.04
C ALA A 296 -16.81 17.24 13.55
N LYS A 297 -16.82 17.70 14.82
CA LYS A 297 -15.69 18.38 15.43
C LYS A 297 -14.42 17.54 15.36
N PRO A 298 -13.34 17.99 14.69
CA PRO A 298 -12.11 17.22 14.53
C PRO A 298 -11.32 17.11 15.83
N LEU A 299 -10.41 16.12 15.89
CA LEU A 299 -9.55 15.88 17.06
C LEU A 299 -8.39 16.88 17.22
N GLY A 300 -8.08 17.71 16.20
CA GLY A 300 -6.89 18.57 16.18
C GLY A 300 -5.59 17.82 15.84
N TYR A 301 -5.64 16.52 15.66
CA TYR A 301 -4.54 15.65 15.16
C TYR A 301 -5.12 14.47 14.43
N TYR A 302 -4.31 13.84 13.59
CA TYR A 302 -4.63 12.55 13.00
C TYR A 302 -3.53 11.54 13.30
N LEU A 303 -3.84 10.27 13.13
CA LEU A 303 -2.89 9.17 13.30
C LEU A 303 -2.29 8.78 11.94
N TYR A 304 -0.99 8.97 11.79
CA TYR A 304 -0.28 8.40 10.66
C TYR A 304 0.14 6.98 10.99
N GLN A 305 -0.29 6.03 10.17
CA GLN A 305 -0.05 4.60 10.39
C GLN A 305 0.69 4.00 9.22
N LYS A 306 1.75 3.26 9.49
CA LYS A 306 2.56 2.59 8.46
C LYS A 306 2.50 1.08 8.61
N CYS A 307 2.02 0.40 7.56
CA CYS A 307 2.01 -1.06 7.51
C CYS A 307 3.40 -1.61 7.28
N VAL A 308 3.88 -2.45 8.20
CA VAL A 308 5.21 -3.07 8.15
C VAL A 308 5.12 -4.60 8.22
N LYS A 309 6.20 -5.29 7.85
CA LYS A 309 6.33 -6.74 8.02
C LYS A 309 7.59 -7.08 8.79
N ARG A 310 7.41 -7.61 10.00
CA ARG A 310 8.51 -7.95 10.91
C ARG A 310 9.43 -9.04 10.36
N GLN A 311 8.89 -10.11 9.81
CA GLN A 311 9.67 -11.25 9.35
C GLN A 311 9.90 -11.19 7.84
N ASN A 312 11.16 -11.05 7.45
CA ASN A 312 11.60 -11.25 6.07
C ASN A 312 12.46 -12.51 5.99
N ARG A 313 12.24 -13.35 4.97
CA ARG A 313 13.11 -14.51 4.75
C ARG A 313 14.56 -14.06 4.56
N LYS A 314 15.47 -14.73 5.26
CA LYS A 314 16.92 -14.46 5.30
C LYS A 314 17.58 -14.39 3.91
N MET A 315 17.05 -15.14 2.93
CA MET A 315 17.58 -15.22 1.56
C MET A 315 17.68 -13.89 0.80
N THR A 316 16.96 -12.85 1.23
CA THR A 316 17.00 -11.54 0.57
C THR A 316 18.03 -10.59 1.14
N LYS A 317 18.72 -10.99 2.21
CA LYS A 317 19.67 -10.16 2.95
C LYS A 317 21.12 -10.61 2.83
N ASP A 318 21.35 -11.82 2.36
CA ASP A 318 22.71 -12.36 2.19
C ASP A 318 23.30 -11.81 0.87
N LYS A 319 24.35 -11.03 0.98
CA LYS A 319 25.18 -10.63 -0.16
C LYS A 319 26.23 -11.70 -0.41
N PHE A 320 26.32 -12.15 -1.65
CA PHE A 320 27.42 -13.02 -2.09
C PHE A 320 28.67 -12.15 -2.26
N ILE A 321 29.72 -12.51 -1.57
CA ILE A 321 31.05 -11.92 -1.72
C ILE A 321 32.00 -12.93 -2.35
N LYS A 322 33.08 -12.46 -2.97
CA LYS A 322 34.17 -13.31 -3.47
C LYS A 322 34.73 -14.08 -2.26
N GLY A 323 34.66 -15.43 -2.30
CA GLY A 323 35.09 -16.31 -1.20
C GLY A 323 34.04 -16.73 -0.19
N GLY A 324 32.73 -16.42 -0.39
CA GLY A 324 31.70 -16.93 0.52
C GLY A 324 30.42 -16.10 0.63
N ILE A 325 29.63 -16.42 1.65
CA ILE A 325 28.38 -15.74 1.99
C ILE A 325 28.61 -14.83 3.18
N LYS A 326 28.42 -13.53 3.01
CA LYS A 326 28.48 -12.58 4.12
C LYS A 326 27.29 -12.85 5.07
N LYS A 327 27.57 -13.29 6.29
CA LYS A 327 26.56 -13.47 7.32
C LYS A 327 25.95 -12.13 7.71
N ASN A 328 24.63 -12.08 7.79
CA ASN A 328 23.92 -10.89 8.25
C ASN A 328 24.02 -10.79 9.78
N ASN A 329 24.37 -9.63 10.31
CA ASN A 329 24.44 -9.36 11.74
C ASN A 329 23.07 -9.19 12.42
N GLN A 330 21.98 -9.21 11.63
CA GLN A 330 20.63 -9.14 12.21
C GLN A 330 20.22 -10.48 12.79
N LEU A 331 19.93 -10.49 14.08
CA LEU A 331 19.35 -11.66 14.75
C LEU A 331 17.84 -11.76 14.53
N VAL A 332 17.37 -13.01 14.46
CA VAL A 332 15.94 -13.32 14.55
C VAL A 332 15.58 -13.39 16.04
N GLY A 333 14.46 -12.79 16.43
CA GLY A 333 14.00 -12.79 17.81
C GLY A 333 14.27 -11.47 18.55
N ASP A 334 14.22 -11.52 19.86
CA ASP A 334 14.44 -10.36 20.74
C ASP A 334 15.94 -10.15 21.00
N ILE A 335 16.34 -8.91 21.13
CA ILE A 335 17.69 -8.54 21.59
C ILE A 335 17.49 -7.58 22.75
N PHE A 336 17.91 -8.00 23.95
CA PHE A 336 17.74 -7.23 25.19
C PHE A 336 16.29 -6.72 25.37
N GLY A 337 15.29 -7.54 25.01
CA GLY A 337 13.86 -7.20 25.12
C GLY A 337 13.28 -6.42 23.93
N PHE A 338 14.09 -5.96 22.99
CA PHE A 338 13.65 -5.18 21.83
C PHE A 338 13.45 -6.02 20.58
N ARG A 339 12.36 -5.77 19.86
CA ARG A 339 12.01 -6.38 18.57
C ARG A 339 12.08 -5.35 17.45
N LEU A 340 12.13 -5.82 16.21
CA LEU A 340 11.93 -4.92 15.06
C LEU A 340 10.57 -4.26 15.15
N PHE A 341 10.56 -2.95 14.89
CA PHE A 341 9.39 -2.09 14.87
C PHE A 341 8.77 -1.79 16.25
N ASP A 342 9.40 -2.16 17.35
CA ASP A 342 8.97 -1.69 18.64
C ASP A 342 9.10 -0.17 18.75
N THR A 343 8.16 0.49 19.42
CA THR A 343 8.24 1.91 19.76
C THR A 343 9.12 2.09 20.97
N VAL A 344 10.11 2.95 20.86
CA VAL A 344 11.06 3.28 21.92
C VAL A 344 11.13 4.78 22.15
N GLU A 345 11.45 5.16 23.37
CA GLU A 345 11.77 6.53 23.72
C GLU A 345 13.29 6.71 23.80
N TYR A 346 13.76 7.81 23.21
CA TYR A 346 15.13 8.28 23.30
C TYR A 346 15.14 9.80 23.40
N LYS A 347 15.77 10.37 24.43
CA LYS A 347 15.79 11.81 24.71
C LYS A 347 14.39 12.46 24.76
N LYS A 348 13.42 11.78 25.35
CA LYS A 348 12.00 12.18 25.46
C LYS A 348 11.21 12.22 24.14
N GLU A 349 11.80 11.72 23.05
CA GLU A 349 11.14 11.58 21.74
C GLU A 349 10.88 10.14 21.40
N ARG A 350 9.88 9.88 20.55
CA ARG A 350 9.46 8.54 20.17
C ARG A 350 10.05 8.14 18.82
N TYR A 351 10.58 6.92 18.76
CA TYR A 351 11.19 6.33 17.56
C TYR A 351 10.80 4.88 17.41
N PHE A 352 11.16 4.28 16.27
CA PHE A 352 10.87 2.90 15.95
C PHE A 352 12.15 2.13 15.65
N VAL A 353 12.24 0.88 16.11
CA VAL A 353 13.39 0.02 15.91
C VAL A 353 13.38 -0.57 14.50
N PHE A 354 14.25 -0.11 13.61
CA PHE A 354 14.40 -0.62 12.25
C PHE A 354 15.52 -1.64 12.07
N GLY A 355 16.45 -1.69 13.00
CA GLY A 355 17.56 -2.65 12.97
C GLY A 355 18.05 -3.00 14.36
N LYS A 356 18.60 -4.19 14.52
CA LYS A 356 19.14 -4.68 15.78
C LYS A 356 20.38 -5.52 15.52
N ARG A 357 21.38 -5.35 16.40
CA ARG A 357 22.70 -5.99 16.30
C ARG A 357 22.98 -6.82 17.57
N LYS A 358 23.75 -7.89 17.44
CA LYS A 358 24.18 -8.72 18.59
C LYS A 358 24.90 -7.90 19.67
N SER A 359 25.61 -6.85 19.27
CA SER A 359 26.36 -5.97 20.17
C SER A 359 25.47 -5.08 21.06
N GLY A 360 24.15 -5.17 20.97
CA GLY A 360 23.23 -4.33 21.75
C GLY A 360 23.01 -2.93 21.18
N PHE A 361 23.51 -2.66 19.97
CA PHE A 361 23.20 -1.41 19.27
C PHE A 361 21.98 -1.58 18.36
N LEU A 362 21.06 -0.63 18.44
CA LEU A 362 19.82 -0.60 17.68
C LEU A 362 19.84 0.55 16.68
N ASP A 363 19.25 0.31 15.50
CA ASP A 363 18.97 1.34 14.49
C ASP A 363 17.53 1.84 14.73
N ILE A 364 17.41 3.02 15.33
CA ILE A 364 16.11 3.65 15.55
C ILE A 364 15.89 4.78 14.54
N ARG A 365 14.63 4.95 14.14
CA ARG A 365 14.23 5.92 13.10
C ARG A 365 12.86 6.49 13.38
N THR A 366 12.59 7.65 12.76
CA THR A 366 11.24 8.19 12.58
C THR A 366 10.44 7.30 11.61
N LEU A 367 9.13 7.49 11.49
CA LEU A 367 8.31 6.78 10.47
C LEU A 367 8.68 7.17 9.04
N ASP A 368 9.19 8.38 8.83
CA ASP A 368 9.65 8.85 7.52
C ASP A 368 11.01 8.24 7.12
N GLY A 369 11.65 7.53 8.04
CA GLY A 369 12.87 6.76 7.79
C GLY A 369 14.17 7.46 8.17
N GLU A 370 14.10 8.63 8.78
CA GLU A 370 15.27 9.37 9.25
C GLU A 370 15.95 8.61 10.39
N LYS A 371 17.25 8.46 10.27
CA LYS A 371 18.08 7.75 11.25
C LYS A 371 18.50 8.67 12.37
N VAL A 372 18.35 8.20 13.58
CA VAL A 372 18.87 8.88 14.77
C VAL A 372 20.29 8.40 15.04
N ASN A 373 21.23 9.34 15.24
CA ASN A 373 22.62 9.07 15.53
C ASN A 373 23.25 8.02 14.58
N ASN A 374 23.11 8.24 13.27
CA ASN A 374 23.59 7.35 12.20
C ASN A 374 23.09 5.89 12.32
N GLY A 375 21.96 5.68 13.01
CA GLY A 375 21.36 4.35 13.20
C GLY A 375 22.16 3.44 14.14
N SER A 376 22.80 3.99 15.16
CA SER A 376 23.58 3.20 16.13
C SER A 376 23.43 3.77 17.55
N ILE A 377 22.45 3.26 18.31
CA ILE A 377 22.19 3.66 19.69
C ILE A 377 22.20 2.41 20.58
N SER A 378 22.88 2.49 21.72
CA SER A 378 22.92 1.41 22.70
C SER A 378 21.53 1.19 23.30
N TYR A 379 21.10 -0.06 23.43
CA TYR A 379 19.84 -0.43 24.05
C TYR A 379 19.64 0.12 25.47
N LYS A 380 20.76 0.32 26.22
CA LYS A 380 20.76 0.90 27.58
C LYS A 380 20.21 2.32 27.65
N LYS A 381 20.23 3.06 26.51
CA LYS A 381 19.74 4.44 26.39
C LYS A 381 18.30 4.51 25.91
N LEU A 382 17.63 3.39 25.73
CA LEU A 382 16.29 3.29 25.16
C LEU A 382 15.29 2.76 26.16
N ASN A 383 14.14 3.41 26.27
CA ASN A 383 13.00 2.93 27.03
C ASN A 383 12.00 2.30 26.05
N LEU A 384 11.61 1.04 26.30
CA LEU A 384 10.58 0.37 25.53
C LEU A 384 9.20 0.92 25.92
N ILE A 385 8.50 1.58 24.98
CA ILE A 385 7.15 2.09 25.20
C ILE A 385 6.10 1.08 24.79
N GLN A 386 6.20 0.54 23.58
CA GLN A 386 5.20 -0.39 23.05
C GLN A 386 5.82 -1.41 22.11
N LYS A 387 5.40 -2.67 22.26
CA LYS A 387 5.70 -3.74 21.28
C LYS A 387 4.69 -3.68 20.14
N ASN A 388 5.19 -3.39 18.93
CA ASN A 388 4.34 -3.30 17.75
C ASN A 388 4.38 -4.60 16.93
N ASN A 389 3.28 -4.90 16.24
CA ASN A 389 3.21 -6.05 15.34
C ASN A 389 3.43 -5.66 13.87
N ASN A 390 2.40 -5.19 13.18
CA ASN A 390 2.40 -4.94 11.74
C ASN A 390 2.05 -3.52 11.35
N ILE A 391 1.69 -2.67 12.30
CA ILE A 391 1.39 -1.25 12.08
C ILE A 391 2.16 -0.43 13.09
N LEU A 392 2.86 0.58 12.60
CA LEU A 392 3.49 1.62 13.39
C LEU A 392 2.55 2.82 13.38
N THR A 393 2.41 3.52 14.48
CA THR A 393 1.48 4.64 14.62
C THR A 393 2.18 5.82 15.27
N GLU A 394 1.99 7.01 14.72
CA GLU A 394 2.38 8.29 15.34
C GLU A 394 1.26 9.31 15.19
N ARG A 395 1.24 10.33 16.05
CA ARG A 395 0.33 11.48 15.94
C ARG A 395 0.97 12.54 15.07
N ARG A 396 0.19 13.09 14.14
CA ARG A 396 0.58 14.22 13.30
C ARG A 396 -0.43 15.34 13.38
N LEU A 397 0.06 16.57 13.28
CA LEU A 397 -0.82 17.72 13.15
C LEU A 397 -1.33 17.82 11.71
N PRO A 398 -2.59 18.24 11.50
CA PRO A 398 -3.11 18.57 10.18
C PRO A 398 -2.22 19.60 9.48
N ILE A 399 -2.12 19.51 8.14
CA ILE A 399 -1.27 20.45 7.36
C ILE A 399 -1.68 21.90 7.62
N SER A 400 -2.97 22.17 7.81
CA SER A 400 -3.49 23.50 8.16
C SER A 400 -3.04 24.04 9.52
N LEU A 401 -2.46 23.20 10.37
CA LEU A 401 -1.96 23.57 11.72
C LEU A 401 -0.45 23.37 11.85
N GLN A 402 0.23 23.05 10.77
CA GLN A 402 1.70 23.00 10.76
C GLN A 402 2.26 24.43 10.66
N PRO A 403 3.28 24.77 11.47
CA PRO A 403 3.87 26.10 11.50
C PRO A 403 4.56 26.46 10.20
#